data_c765f08fc82bb96085c3316c4d962f64
#
_entry.id   c765f08fc82bb96085c3316c4d962f64
#
_cell.length_a   1.000
_cell.length_b   1.000
_cell.length_c   1.000
_cell.angle_alpha   90.00
_cell.angle_beta   90.00
_cell.angle_gamma   90.00
#
_symmetry.space_group_name_H-M   'P 1'
#
loop_
_entity.id
_entity.type
_entity.pdbx_description
1 polymer ?
#
loop_
_entity_poly.entity_id
_entity_poly.type
_entity_poly.pdbx_seq_one_letter_code
_entity_poly.pdbx_strand_id
1 'polypeptide(L)'
;NSIPMINPDILTGISLFLLFVFLGISRGLGTVIAAHVVFCTTYVVLSVMPRLTKMNPNIYEAALDLGATPFQALRKVMMPELWPGMISGFILSLTLSIDDFGVTYFTKGSSGLETLSTFIYADARKGGLTPELRPLFSLIFLTILVLLIIMNIRTHKQQNKTK
;
A
#
# COMPACT_ATOMS: atom_id res chain seq x y z
N ASN A 1 -17.32 8.90 5.32
CA ASN A 1 -16.02 9.21 5.95
C ASN A 1 -14.90 8.96 4.94
N SER A 2 -14.70 9.92 4.00
CA SER A 2 -13.69 9.86 2.94
C SER A 2 -12.44 10.67 3.28
N ILE A 3 -12.26 11.04 4.53
CA ILE A 3 -11.16 11.92 4.99
C ILE A 3 -9.76 11.31 4.76
N PRO A 4 -9.54 9.98 4.87
CA PRO A 4 -8.22 9.40 4.63
C PRO A 4 -7.80 9.38 3.15
N MET A 5 -8.73 9.52 2.20
CA MET A 5 -8.41 9.55 0.77
C MET A 5 -7.79 10.87 0.30
N ILE A 6 -7.75 11.89 1.17
CA ILE A 6 -7.26 13.24 0.86
C ILE A 6 -5.87 13.46 1.48
N ASN A 7 -5.11 12.40 1.74
CA ASN A 7 -3.74 12.58 2.20
C ASN A 7 -2.83 12.68 0.96
N PRO A 8 -2.47 13.88 0.49
CA PRO A 8 -1.63 14.03 -0.67
C PRO A 8 -0.23 13.47 -0.33
N ASP A 9 0.29 12.60 -1.16
CA ASP A 9 1.57 11.92 -1.00
C ASP A 9 2.72 12.90 -0.73
N ILE A 10 2.67 14.06 -1.37
CA ILE A 10 3.62 15.16 -1.18
C ILE A 10 3.57 15.68 0.27
N LEU A 11 2.39 15.87 0.84
CA LEU A 11 2.25 16.35 2.22
C LEU A 11 2.79 15.33 3.21
N THR A 12 2.48 14.07 3.01
CA THR A 12 3.03 12.95 3.80
C THR A 12 4.55 12.91 3.70
N GLY A 13 5.08 13.03 2.49
CA GLY A 13 6.53 13.06 2.24
C GLY A 13 7.22 14.23 2.95
N ILE A 14 6.68 15.44 2.87
CA ILE A 14 7.22 16.62 3.55
C ILE A 14 7.14 16.46 5.07
N SER A 15 6.02 15.96 5.59
CA SER A 15 5.83 15.75 7.04
C SER A 15 6.85 14.77 7.60
N LEU A 16 7.06 13.65 6.92
CA LEU A 16 8.06 12.64 7.30
C LEU A 16 9.49 13.20 7.16
N PHE A 17 9.75 13.98 6.11
CA PHE A 17 11.01 14.67 5.97
C PHE A 17 11.32 15.56 7.18
N LEU A 18 10.38 16.43 7.57
CA LEU A 18 10.54 17.30 8.73
C LEU A 18 10.72 16.51 10.02
N LEU A 19 9.98 15.41 10.19
CA LEU A 19 10.13 14.52 11.33
C LEU A 19 11.53 13.91 11.41
N PHE A 20 12.06 13.39 10.30
CA PHE A 20 13.41 12.81 10.26
C PHE A 20 14.49 13.84 10.53
N VAL A 21 14.33 15.06 10.00
CA VAL A 21 15.24 16.20 10.29
C VAL A 21 15.19 16.55 11.77
N PHE A 22 14.00 16.64 12.37
CA PHE A 22 13.82 16.96 13.78
C PHE A 22 14.45 15.89 14.69
N LEU A 23 14.33 14.63 14.34
CA LEU A 23 14.92 13.50 15.07
C LEU A 23 16.42 13.31 14.81
N GLY A 24 17.03 14.11 13.94
CA GLY A 24 18.45 13.97 13.58
C GLY A 24 18.77 12.68 12.81
N ILE A 25 17.79 12.04 12.18
CA ILE A 25 17.97 10.78 11.43
C ILE A 25 18.51 11.10 10.05
N SER A 26 19.67 10.49 9.71
CA SER A 26 20.22 10.60 8.37
C SER A 26 19.31 9.91 7.35
N ARG A 27 18.94 10.67 6.29
CA ARG A 27 18.06 10.16 5.25
C ARG A 27 18.78 9.18 4.33
N GLY A 28 18.10 8.11 3.98
CA GLY A 28 18.63 7.04 3.13
C GLY A 28 17.61 5.92 2.95
N LEU A 29 18.08 4.70 2.67
CA LEU A 29 17.23 3.54 2.46
C LEU A 29 16.28 3.27 3.65
N GLY A 30 16.79 3.38 4.88
CA GLY A 30 15.98 3.12 6.09
C GLY A 30 14.82 4.10 6.25
N THR A 31 15.02 5.38 5.96
CA THR A 31 13.95 6.39 6.02
C THR A 31 12.95 6.23 4.90
N VAL A 32 13.37 5.80 3.70
CA VAL A 32 12.47 5.47 2.60
C VAL A 32 11.59 4.28 2.98
N ILE A 33 12.18 3.19 3.48
CA ILE A 33 11.40 2.02 3.91
C ILE A 33 10.41 2.39 5.02
N ALA A 34 10.85 3.12 6.04
CA ALA A 34 9.96 3.56 7.13
C ALA A 34 8.81 4.42 6.62
N ALA A 35 9.09 5.34 5.70
CA ALA A 35 8.09 6.21 5.09
C ALA A 35 7.06 5.41 4.26
N HIS A 36 7.52 4.44 3.46
CA HIS A 36 6.64 3.55 2.70
C HIS A 36 5.78 2.66 3.61
N VAL A 37 6.32 2.16 4.71
CA VAL A 37 5.53 1.39 5.69
C VAL A 37 4.39 2.24 6.25
N VAL A 38 4.66 3.47 6.69
CA VAL A 38 3.64 4.39 7.21
C VAL A 38 2.58 4.69 6.15
N PHE A 39 3.00 5.06 4.96
CA PHE A 39 2.13 5.38 3.84
C PHE A 39 1.26 4.17 3.43
N CYS A 40 1.87 3.02 3.16
CA CYS A 40 1.17 1.81 2.74
C CYS A 40 0.21 1.27 3.81
N THR A 41 0.57 1.36 5.10
CA THR A 41 -0.28 0.92 6.20
C THR A 41 -1.64 1.62 6.17
N THR A 42 -1.69 2.91 5.85
CA THR A 42 -2.94 3.67 5.72
C THR A 42 -3.89 3.05 4.70
N TYR A 43 -3.39 2.68 3.53
CA TYR A 43 -4.20 2.08 2.46
C TYR A 43 -4.63 0.63 2.77
N VAL A 44 -3.76 -0.13 3.44
CA VAL A 44 -4.13 -1.48 3.91
C VAL A 44 -5.28 -1.40 4.93
N VAL A 45 -5.19 -0.49 5.91
CA VAL A 45 -6.26 -0.27 6.89
C VAL A 45 -7.57 0.12 6.20
N LEU A 46 -7.52 1.04 5.24
CA LEU A 46 -8.70 1.45 4.47
C LEU A 46 -9.33 0.29 3.68
N SER A 47 -8.53 -0.63 3.18
CA SER A 47 -9.02 -1.82 2.45
C SER A 47 -9.65 -2.87 3.37
N VAL A 48 -9.15 -3.00 4.59
CA VAL A 48 -9.63 -3.98 5.58
C VAL A 48 -10.86 -3.47 6.33
N MET A 49 -10.94 -2.16 6.62
CA MET A 49 -11.99 -1.55 7.42
C MET A 49 -13.42 -1.89 6.95
N PRO A 50 -13.79 -1.84 5.64
CA PRO A 50 -15.14 -2.19 5.19
C PRO A 50 -15.51 -3.65 5.44
N ARG A 51 -14.53 -4.55 5.51
CA ARG A 51 -14.77 -5.95 5.84
C ARG A 51 -14.97 -6.12 7.33
N LEU A 52 -14.15 -5.47 8.14
CA LEU A 52 -14.27 -5.48 9.59
C LEU A 52 -15.65 -4.93 10.02
N THR A 53 -16.12 -3.85 9.42
CA THR A 53 -17.43 -3.25 9.75
C THR A 53 -18.62 -4.09 9.31
N LYS A 54 -18.47 -4.93 8.28
CA LYS A 54 -19.52 -5.85 7.80
C LYS A 54 -19.50 -7.21 8.49
N MET A 55 -18.45 -7.52 9.22
CA MET A 55 -18.34 -8.77 9.97
C MET A 55 -19.36 -8.78 11.12
N ASN A 56 -20.01 -9.93 11.34
CA ASN A 56 -20.93 -10.07 12.47
C ASN A 56 -20.15 -9.96 13.79
N PRO A 57 -20.48 -8.98 14.66
CA PRO A 57 -19.76 -8.76 15.92
C PRO A 57 -19.80 -9.98 16.84
N ASN A 58 -20.86 -10.78 16.77
CA ASN A 58 -21.06 -11.94 17.65
C ASN A 58 -20.12 -13.12 17.31
N ILE A 59 -19.46 -13.13 16.14
CA ILE A 59 -18.55 -14.22 15.77
C ILE A 59 -17.37 -14.32 16.74
N TYR A 60 -16.85 -13.19 17.19
CA TYR A 60 -15.75 -13.14 18.15
C TYR A 60 -16.20 -13.65 19.52
N GLU A 61 -17.35 -13.18 20.01
CA GLU A 61 -17.91 -13.61 21.29
C GLU A 61 -18.26 -15.10 21.28
N ALA A 62 -18.89 -15.58 20.22
CA ALA A 62 -19.20 -17.00 20.06
C ALA A 62 -17.94 -17.90 20.09
N ALA A 63 -16.83 -17.42 19.56
CA ALA A 63 -15.57 -18.15 19.62
C ALA A 63 -15.03 -18.22 21.06
N LEU A 64 -15.17 -17.16 21.85
CA LEU A 64 -14.79 -17.14 23.27
C LEU A 64 -15.68 -18.06 24.10
N ASP A 65 -16.99 -18.08 23.84
CA ASP A 65 -17.96 -18.95 24.51
C ASP A 65 -17.68 -20.43 24.24
N LEU A 66 -17.13 -20.75 23.07
CA LEU A 66 -16.65 -22.10 22.74
C LEU A 66 -15.28 -22.44 23.34
N GLY A 67 -14.76 -21.58 24.24
CA GLY A 67 -13.50 -21.82 24.96
C GLY A 67 -12.23 -21.42 24.21
N ALA A 68 -12.34 -20.67 23.10
CA ALA A 68 -11.17 -20.12 22.44
C ALA A 68 -10.55 -18.98 23.28
N THR A 69 -9.22 -18.94 23.33
CA THR A 69 -8.54 -17.77 23.89
C THR A 69 -8.71 -16.56 22.96
N PRO A 70 -8.60 -15.31 23.44
CA PRO A 70 -8.71 -14.11 22.61
C PRO A 70 -7.79 -14.14 21.37
N PHE A 71 -6.57 -14.63 21.53
CA PHE A 71 -5.62 -14.77 20.42
C PHE A 71 -6.04 -15.85 19.41
N GLN A 72 -6.63 -16.96 19.89
CA GLN A 72 -7.17 -18.01 19.02
C GLN A 72 -8.39 -17.53 18.25
N ALA A 73 -9.32 -16.80 18.89
CA ALA A 73 -10.48 -16.19 18.24
C ALA A 73 -10.03 -15.20 17.14
N LEU A 74 -9.07 -14.34 17.43
CA LEU A 74 -8.50 -13.43 16.46
C LEU A 74 -7.89 -14.17 15.25
N ARG A 75 -7.01 -15.15 15.51
CA ARG A 75 -6.23 -15.80 14.46
C ARG A 75 -7.04 -16.83 13.66
N LYS A 76 -7.92 -17.59 14.30
CA LYS A 76 -8.63 -18.70 13.64
C LYS A 76 -9.99 -18.30 13.06
N VAL A 77 -10.59 -17.22 13.58
CA VAL A 77 -11.95 -16.80 13.19
C VAL A 77 -11.90 -15.46 12.47
N MET A 78 -11.36 -14.42 13.09
CA MET A 78 -11.38 -13.08 12.48
C MET A 78 -10.40 -12.93 11.29
N MET A 79 -9.16 -13.44 11.44
CA MET A 79 -8.14 -13.29 10.38
C MET A 79 -8.56 -13.91 9.04
N PRO A 80 -9.10 -15.13 8.97
CA PRO A 80 -9.56 -15.71 7.71
C PRO A 80 -10.64 -14.88 7.02
N GLU A 81 -11.54 -14.27 7.79
CA GLU A 81 -12.60 -13.42 7.27
C GLU A 81 -12.05 -12.09 6.71
N LEU A 82 -11.00 -11.56 7.35
CA LEU A 82 -10.33 -10.33 6.91
C LEU A 82 -9.32 -10.56 5.78
N TRP A 83 -8.87 -11.80 5.55
CA TRP A 83 -7.83 -12.15 4.59
C TRP A 83 -8.03 -11.57 3.18
N PRO A 84 -9.24 -11.65 2.58
CA PRO A 84 -9.46 -11.05 1.26
C PRO A 84 -9.30 -9.53 1.23
N GLY A 85 -9.63 -8.85 2.34
CA GLY A 85 -9.39 -7.41 2.50
C GLY A 85 -7.90 -7.09 2.63
N MET A 86 -7.17 -7.92 3.36
CA MET A 86 -5.72 -7.78 3.52
C MET A 86 -4.98 -7.98 2.20
N ILE A 87 -5.37 -8.98 1.39
CA ILE A 87 -4.79 -9.19 0.05
C ILE A 87 -5.06 -8.00 -0.85
N SER A 88 -6.30 -7.48 -0.87
CA SER A 88 -6.65 -6.32 -1.68
C SER A 88 -5.85 -5.08 -1.26
N GLY A 89 -5.70 -4.86 0.06
CA GLY A 89 -4.90 -3.78 0.63
C GLY A 89 -3.42 -3.92 0.30
N PHE A 90 -2.88 -5.13 0.36
CA PHE A 90 -1.49 -5.41 0.01
C PHE A 90 -1.19 -5.07 -1.46
N ILE A 91 -2.06 -5.49 -2.38
CA ILE A 91 -1.85 -5.23 -3.81
C ILE A 91 -2.01 -3.74 -4.12
N LEU A 92 -2.99 -3.08 -3.50
CA LEU A 92 -3.15 -1.63 -3.64
C LEU A 92 -1.91 -0.89 -3.13
N SER A 93 -1.44 -1.21 -1.94
CA SER A 93 -0.26 -0.57 -1.35
C SER A 93 1.02 -0.85 -2.14
N LEU A 94 1.17 -2.06 -2.69
CA LEU A 94 2.30 -2.39 -3.56
C LEU A 94 2.29 -1.56 -4.84
N THR A 95 1.14 -1.40 -5.48
CA THR A 95 1.00 -0.56 -6.68
C THR A 95 1.35 0.89 -6.38
N LEU A 96 0.81 1.44 -5.28
CA LEU A 96 1.09 2.81 -4.85
C LEU A 96 2.55 3.01 -4.46
N SER A 97 3.19 2.01 -3.84
CA SER A 97 4.61 2.08 -3.46
C SER A 97 5.54 2.08 -4.67
N ILE A 98 5.19 1.37 -5.75
CA ILE A 98 5.99 1.37 -7.00
C ILE A 98 5.87 2.71 -7.74
N ASP A 99 4.67 3.29 -7.74
CA ASP A 99 4.37 4.55 -8.43
C ASP A 99 4.75 5.78 -7.60
N ASP A 100 5.07 5.61 -6.31
CA ASP A 100 5.36 6.73 -5.42
C ASP A 100 6.59 7.50 -5.85
N PHE A 101 6.39 8.78 -6.06
CA PHE A 101 7.45 9.77 -6.28
C PHE A 101 7.61 10.68 -5.06
N GLY A 102 6.49 11.16 -4.51
CA GLY A 102 6.47 12.24 -3.52
C GLY A 102 7.15 11.84 -2.22
N VAL A 103 6.72 10.77 -1.60
CA VAL A 103 7.27 10.29 -0.32
C VAL A 103 8.75 9.93 -0.48
N THR A 104 9.08 9.19 -1.55
CA THR A 104 10.48 8.79 -1.84
C THR A 104 11.38 9.99 -2.05
N TYR A 105 10.96 10.98 -2.85
CA TYR A 105 11.77 12.16 -3.16
C TYR A 105 12.19 12.93 -1.91
N PHE A 106 11.29 13.11 -0.95
CA PHE A 106 11.58 13.83 0.29
C PHE A 106 12.36 12.99 1.30
N THR A 107 12.21 11.67 1.30
CA THR A 107 12.81 10.79 2.32
C THR A 107 14.12 10.13 1.91
N LYS A 108 14.46 10.05 0.62
CA LYS A 108 15.69 9.42 0.14
C LYS A 108 16.97 10.16 0.50
N GLY A 109 16.90 11.48 0.72
CA GLY A 109 18.09 12.31 0.97
C GLY A 109 19.07 12.35 -0.20
N SER A 110 20.36 12.50 0.13
CA SER A 110 21.47 12.55 -0.84
C SER A 110 22.23 11.21 -0.95
N SER A 111 21.64 10.11 -0.51
CA SER A 111 22.28 8.78 -0.43
C SER A 111 22.54 8.11 -1.80
N GLY A 112 22.18 8.75 -2.91
CA GLY A 112 22.27 8.15 -4.25
C GLY A 112 21.22 7.08 -4.54
N LEU A 113 20.31 6.82 -3.60
CA LEU A 113 19.21 5.89 -3.80
C LEU A 113 18.20 6.49 -4.80
N GLU A 114 17.89 5.75 -5.84
CA GLU A 114 16.84 6.11 -6.78
C GLU A 114 15.84 4.97 -6.92
N THR A 115 14.56 5.30 -6.81
CA THR A 115 13.47 4.42 -7.23
C THR A 115 13.17 4.67 -8.69
N LEU A 116 12.40 3.78 -9.32
CA LEU A 116 12.03 3.93 -10.73
C LEU A 116 11.39 5.30 -10.99
N SER A 117 10.44 5.73 -10.17
CA SER A 117 9.75 7.01 -10.29
C SER A 117 10.67 8.22 -10.15
N THR A 118 11.60 8.21 -9.17
CA THR A 118 12.57 9.29 -9.00
C THR A 118 13.62 9.32 -10.10
N PHE A 119 14.02 8.16 -10.62
CA PHE A 119 14.94 8.05 -11.75
C PHE A 119 14.33 8.63 -13.03
N ILE A 120 13.08 8.27 -13.33
CA ILE A 120 12.34 8.80 -14.46
C ILE A 120 12.22 10.32 -14.41
N TYR A 121 11.86 10.83 -13.24
CA TYR A 121 11.74 12.27 -13.04
C TYR A 121 13.07 12.98 -13.27
N ALA A 122 14.18 12.43 -12.76
CA ALA A 122 15.51 12.98 -12.96
C ALA A 122 15.93 12.95 -14.44
N ASP A 123 15.59 11.87 -15.15
CA ASP A 123 15.91 11.70 -16.57
C ASP A 123 15.06 12.64 -17.44
N ALA A 124 13.76 12.72 -17.18
CA ALA A 124 12.86 13.65 -17.90
C ALA A 124 13.29 15.12 -17.76
N ARG A 125 13.83 15.48 -16.61
CA ARG A 125 14.33 16.84 -16.34
C ARG A 125 15.63 17.18 -17.07
N LYS A 126 16.41 16.18 -17.49
CA LYS A 126 17.68 16.36 -18.24
C LYS A 126 17.50 16.60 -19.74
N GLY A 127 16.29 16.62 -20.27
CA GLY A 127 16.02 16.93 -21.67
C GLY A 127 15.19 15.89 -22.42
N GLY A 128 14.57 14.97 -21.75
CA GLY A 128 13.65 13.99 -22.31
C GLY A 128 13.92 12.57 -21.82
N LEU A 129 12.89 11.74 -21.86
CA LEU A 129 13.00 10.33 -21.47
C LEU A 129 13.93 9.59 -22.44
N THR A 130 14.95 8.94 -21.89
CA THR A 130 15.84 8.05 -22.64
C THR A 130 15.00 7.03 -23.40
N PRO A 131 15.22 6.83 -24.72
CA PRO A 131 14.38 5.94 -25.54
C PRO A 131 14.24 4.52 -25.00
N GLU A 132 15.24 4.05 -24.27
CA GLU A 132 15.31 2.72 -23.66
C GLU A 132 14.30 2.55 -22.50
N LEU A 133 13.87 3.63 -21.86
CA LEU A 133 12.89 3.59 -20.77
C LEU A 133 11.44 3.42 -21.27
N ARG A 134 11.16 3.79 -22.52
CA ARG A 134 9.80 3.70 -23.08
C ARG A 134 9.25 2.27 -23.11
N PRO A 135 9.99 1.25 -23.59
CA PRO A 135 9.52 -0.14 -23.55
C PRO A 135 9.39 -0.67 -22.11
N LEU A 136 10.24 -0.23 -21.18
CA LEU A 136 10.15 -0.62 -19.77
C LEU A 136 8.81 -0.17 -19.16
N PHE A 137 8.39 1.08 -19.42
CA PHE A 137 7.10 1.58 -18.95
C PHE A 137 5.92 0.84 -19.54
N SER A 138 5.98 0.55 -20.83
CA SER A 138 4.93 -0.22 -21.48
C SER A 138 4.79 -1.62 -20.87
N LEU A 139 5.90 -2.28 -20.53
CA LEU A 139 5.91 -3.59 -19.89
C LEU A 139 5.36 -3.53 -18.46
N ILE A 140 5.77 -2.54 -17.66
CA ILE A 140 5.26 -2.36 -16.30
C ILE A 140 3.77 -2.08 -16.33
N PHE A 141 3.32 -1.16 -17.18
CA PHE A 141 1.91 -0.83 -17.35
C PHE A 141 1.09 -2.06 -17.75
N LEU A 142 1.57 -2.82 -18.74
CA LEU A 142 0.89 -4.04 -19.21
C LEU A 142 0.81 -5.10 -18.09
N THR A 143 1.87 -5.25 -17.32
CA THR A 143 1.92 -6.20 -16.20
C THR A 143 0.90 -5.83 -15.11
N ILE A 144 0.86 -4.57 -14.73
CA ILE A 144 -0.11 -4.05 -13.74
C ILE A 144 -1.54 -4.21 -14.27
N LEU A 145 -1.78 -3.85 -15.53
CA LEU A 145 -3.09 -3.98 -16.16
C LEU A 145 -3.58 -5.44 -16.16
N VAL A 146 -2.73 -6.38 -16.54
CA VAL A 146 -3.06 -7.81 -16.52
C VAL A 146 -3.36 -8.30 -15.09
N LEU A 147 -2.57 -7.89 -14.10
CA LEU A 147 -2.82 -8.20 -12.70
C LEU A 147 -4.17 -7.67 -12.23
N LEU A 148 -4.50 -6.41 -12.55
CA LEU A 148 -5.78 -5.81 -12.19
C LEU A 148 -6.97 -6.52 -12.86
N ILE A 149 -6.84 -6.91 -14.13
CA ILE A 149 -7.88 -7.65 -14.86
C ILE A 149 -8.09 -9.03 -14.20
N ILE A 150 -7.03 -9.77 -13.91
CA ILE A 150 -7.10 -11.08 -13.25
C ILE A 150 -7.78 -10.96 -11.88
N MET A 151 -7.40 -9.95 -11.12
CA MET A 151 -7.99 -9.70 -9.81
C MET A 151 -9.48 -9.36 -9.90
N ASN A 152 -9.85 -8.46 -10.81
CA ASN A 152 -11.23 -8.07 -11.01
C ASN A 152 -12.12 -9.27 -11.38
N ILE A 153 -11.64 -10.12 -12.32
CA ILE A 153 -12.34 -11.35 -12.70
C ILE A 153 -12.49 -12.31 -11.51
N ARG A 154 -11.46 -12.46 -10.68
CA ARG A 154 -11.53 -13.32 -9.49
C ARG A 154 -12.50 -12.78 -8.44
N THR A 155 -12.50 -11.48 -8.21
CA THR A 155 -13.40 -10.83 -7.25
C THR A 155 -14.85 -10.94 -7.71
N HIS A 156 -15.14 -10.74 -9.00
CA HIS A 156 -16.47 -10.94 -9.57
C HIS A 156 -16.98 -12.39 -9.46
N LYS A 157 -16.11 -13.37 -9.68
CA LYS A 157 -16.48 -14.80 -9.52
C LYS A 157 -16.79 -15.18 -8.07
N GLN A 158 -16.14 -14.54 -7.09
CA GLN A 158 -16.45 -14.78 -5.69
C GLN A 158 -17.78 -14.16 -5.26
N GLN A 159 -18.12 -12.98 -5.76
CA GLN A 159 -19.41 -12.33 -5.47
C GLN A 159 -20.60 -13.08 -6.04
N ASN A 160 -20.45 -13.74 -7.19
CA ASN A 160 -21.52 -14.53 -7.81
C ASN A 160 -21.71 -15.93 -7.16
N LYS A 161 -20.78 -16.40 -6.34
CA LYS A 161 -20.92 -17.67 -5.58
C LYS A 161 -21.61 -17.48 -4.22
N THR A 162 -21.80 -16.25 -3.78
CA THR A 162 -22.43 -15.90 -2.48
C THR A 162 -23.85 -15.35 -2.65
N LYS A 163 -24.37 -15.31 -3.86
CA LYS A 163 -25.80 -15.14 -4.19
C LYS A 163 -26.42 -16.48 -4.53
#